data_d3065de61ea98956981482d54962ded1
#
_entry.id   d3065de61ea98956981482d54962ded1
#
_cell.length_a   1.000
_cell.length_b   1.000
_cell.length_c   1.000
_cell.angle_alpha   90.00
_cell.angle_beta   90.00
_cell.angle_gamma   90.00
#
_symmetry.space_group_name_H-M   'P 1'
#
loop_
_entity.id
_entity.type
_entity.pdbx_description
1 polymer ?
#
loop_
_entity_poly.entity_id
_entity_poly.type
_entity_poly.pdbx_seq_one_letter_code
_entity_poly.pdbx_strand_id
1 'polypeptide(L)'
;MTEAITVPTERGVLIIKRDQPMSLYTTFRIGGPADFLTRAGSEPELLAALDWAERHALPVTVIGGGSNLLVGDRGIRGLVILVRAPGSALDGQVDIVVEAGRARLTVPAQAPISWLGHFTASRGWAGLEWAAGLPGVVGGAVVNNAGAHGGEMADHLVSLELLDLVEKSVTQWDRDRLEARYRSTVLKFEPRPRRWVVLRATFELPPGEREELTARAASYAQWRRRAQPTGACAGSVFMNPPGAYAGYLIEQAGLKGRQVGGVRVSERHGNFFINTGNATAADVRALIALIQDEVFRRFGIELVPEIEEIGEA
;
A
#
# COMPACT_ATOMS: atom_id res chain seq x y z
N MET A 1 22.36 18.98 -9.85
CA MET A 1 21.37 19.26 -8.80
C MET A 1 20.04 19.43 -9.49
N THR A 2 19.08 18.55 -9.25
CA THR A 2 17.73 18.63 -9.84
C THR A 2 17.05 19.87 -9.28
N GLU A 3 16.64 20.78 -10.17
CA GLU A 3 15.98 22.03 -9.81
C GLU A 3 14.67 21.73 -9.08
N ALA A 4 14.55 22.19 -7.83
CA ALA A 4 13.36 22.00 -7.02
C ALA A 4 12.44 23.21 -7.18
N ILE A 5 11.15 22.97 -7.41
CA ILE A 5 10.13 24.00 -7.49
C ILE A 5 9.53 24.17 -6.10
N THR A 6 9.43 25.43 -5.66
CA THR A 6 8.89 25.79 -4.35
C THR A 6 7.49 26.36 -4.51
N VAL A 7 6.52 25.76 -3.83
CA VAL A 7 5.12 26.20 -3.84
C VAL A 7 4.73 26.63 -2.42
N PRO A 8 4.35 27.90 -2.19
CA PRO A 8 3.88 28.35 -0.88
C PRO A 8 2.59 27.62 -0.47
N THR A 9 2.48 27.28 0.82
CA THR A 9 1.27 26.73 1.44
C THR A 9 0.92 27.53 2.70
N GLU A 10 -0.25 27.36 3.25
CA GLU A 10 -0.66 28.04 4.50
C GLU A 10 0.24 27.71 5.69
N ARG A 11 0.95 26.59 5.69
CA ARG A 11 1.76 26.08 6.80
C ARG A 11 3.25 25.94 6.47
N GLY A 12 3.68 26.51 5.35
CA GLY A 12 5.08 26.42 4.94
C GLY A 12 5.26 26.36 3.42
N VAL A 13 6.09 25.44 2.96
CA VAL A 13 6.48 25.35 1.56
C VAL A 13 6.42 23.90 1.09
N LEU A 14 5.70 23.66 0.01
CA LEU A 14 5.73 22.38 -0.71
C LEU A 14 6.92 22.38 -1.69
N ILE A 15 7.70 21.31 -1.65
CA ILE A 15 8.85 21.14 -2.55
C ILE A 15 8.48 20.10 -3.62
N ILE A 16 8.49 20.52 -4.89
CA ILE A 16 8.26 19.64 -6.03
C ILE A 16 9.60 19.39 -6.73
N LYS A 17 9.98 18.14 -6.84
CA LYS A 17 11.22 17.69 -7.49
C LYS A 17 10.92 17.17 -8.88
N ARG A 18 11.84 17.36 -9.82
CA ARG A 18 11.76 16.84 -11.19
C ARG A 18 12.49 15.51 -11.33
N ASP A 19 12.08 14.70 -12.29
CA ASP A 19 12.78 13.50 -12.77
C ASP A 19 13.20 12.54 -11.64
N GLN A 20 12.27 12.28 -10.73
CA GLN A 20 12.57 11.44 -9.55
C GLN A 20 12.39 9.96 -9.88
N PRO A 21 13.47 9.13 -9.78
CA PRO A 21 13.33 7.70 -10.02
C PRO A 21 12.38 7.05 -8.98
N MET A 22 11.30 6.46 -9.47
CA MET A 22 10.28 5.85 -8.61
C MET A 22 10.79 4.62 -7.86
N SER A 23 11.89 4.03 -8.31
CA SER A 23 12.61 2.98 -7.57
C SER A 23 13.03 3.39 -6.16
N LEU A 24 13.20 4.68 -5.88
CA LEU A 24 13.48 5.20 -4.53
C LEU A 24 12.23 5.29 -3.63
N TYR A 25 11.04 5.15 -4.20
CA TYR A 25 9.76 5.41 -3.52
C TYR A 25 8.84 4.18 -3.48
N THR A 26 9.29 3.05 -4.02
CA THR A 26 8.62 1.75 -3.94
C THR A 26 9.46 0.75 -3.12
N THR A 27 8.79 -0.20 -2.45
CA THR A 27 9.50 -1.27 -1.73
C THR A 27 10.15 -2.28 -2.68
N PHE A 28 9.64 -2.39 -3.90
CA PHE A 28 10.23 -3.24 -4.93
C PHE A 28 11.51 -2.65 -5.54
N ARG A 29 11.73 -1.34 -5.35
CA ARG A 29 12.86 -0.60 -5.91
C ARG A 29 12.96 -0.73 -7.44
N ILE A 30 11.81 -0.74 -8.10
CA ILE A 30 11.66 -0.74 -9.55
C ILE A 30 10.82 0.48 -9.93
N GLY A 31 11.12 1.08 -11.09
CA GLY A 31 10.35 2.16 -11.68
C GLY A 31 11.22 3.26 -12.25
N GLY A 32 10.86 3.71 -13.44
CA GLY A 32 11.42 4.87 -14.12
C GLY A 32 11.08 6.19 -13.41
N PRO A 33 11.43 7.34 -13.99
CA PRO A 33 11.27 8.64 -13.37
C PRO A 33 9.80 9.10 -13.34
N ALA A 34 9.39 9.76 -12.24
CA ALA A 34 8.24 10.64 -12.24
C ALA A 34 8.64 12.01 -12.79
N ASP A 35 7.85 12.62 -13.70
CA ASP A 35 8.15 13.95 -14.23
C ASP A 35 8.26 14.96 -13.10
N PHE A 36 7.31 14.90 -12.16
CA PHE A 36 7.29 15.71 -10.95
C PHE A 36 6.90 14.84 -9.75
N LEU A 37 7.51 15.13 -8.60
CA LEU A 37 7.23 14.42 -7.36
C LEU A 37 7.23 15.37 -6.17
N THR A 38 6.23 15.24 -5.32
CA THR A 38 6.16 15.93 -4.04
C THR A 38 5.71 15.00 -2.91
N ARG A 39 5.81 15.46 -1.68
CA ARG A 39 5.20 14.82 -0.49
C ARG A 39 4.15 15.73 0.08
N ALA A 40 3.01 15.18 0.42
CA ALA A 40 1.96 15.86 1.16
C ALA A 40 1.71 15.10 2.47
N GLY A 41 1.99 15.74 3.59
CA GLY A 41 1.79 15.23 4.95
C GLY A 41 0.50 15.75 5.59
N SER A 42 -0.24 16.61 4.88
CA SER A 42 -1.50 17.20 5.35
C SER A 42 -2.45 17.47 4.18
N GLU A 43 -3.72 17.65 4.49
CA GLU A 43 -4.74 18.02 3.48
C GLU A 43 -4.41 19.36 2.80
N PRO A 44 -4.03 20.45 3.49
CA PRO A 44 -3.64 21.69 2.82
C PRO A 44 -2.45 21.52 1.85
N GLU A 45 -1.47 20.70 2.19
CA GLU A 45 -0.36 20.40 1.28
C GLU A 45 -0.82 19.59 0.06
N LEU A 46 -1.75 18.64 0.26
CA LEU A 46 -2.34 17.86 -0.83
C LEU A 46 -3.12 18.79 -1.78
N LEU A 47 -3.96 19.67 -1.26
CA LEU A 47 -4.70 20.65 -2.06
C LEU A 47 -3.76 21.60 -2.82
N ALA A 48 -2.71 22.11 -2.16
CA ALA A 48 -1.71 22.95 -2.83
C ALA A 48 -0.98 22.22 -3.96
N ALA A 49 -0.70 20.91 -3.80
CA ALA A 49 -0.11 20.09 -4.85
C ALA A 49 -1.08 19.90 -6.05
N LEU A 50 -2.37 19.69 -5.75
CA LEU A 50 -3.42 19.56 -6.78
C LEU A 50 -3.60 20.87 -7.56
N ASP A 51 -3.66 22.01 -6.88
CA ASP A 51 -3.75 23.32 -7.51
C ASP A 51 -2.54 23.65 -8.39
N TRP A 52 -1.36 23.21 -7.94
CA TRP A 52 -0.16 23.36 -8.77
C TRP A 52 -0.23 22.50 -10.03
N ALA A 53 -0.65 21.22 -9.89
CA ALA A 53 -0.79 20.32 -11.02
C ALA A 53 -1.83 20.82 -12.04
N GLU A 54 -2.97 21.31 -11.56
CA GLU A 54 -4.03 21.87 -12.42
C GLU A 54 -3.55 23.08 -13.21
N ARG A 55 -2.87 24.03 -12.56
CA ARG A 55 -2.29 25.21 -13.25
C ARG A 55 -1.28 24.85 -14.33
N HIS A 56 -0.68 23.67 -14.26
CA HIS A 56 0.28 23.17 -15.26
C HIS A 56 -0.33 22.11 -16.19
N ALA A 57 -1.65 21.88 -16.11
CA ALA A 57 -2.38 20.86 -16.89
C ALA A 57 -1.74 19.45 -16.79
N LEU A 58 -1.31 19.05 -15.59
CA LEU A 58 -0.63 17.78 -15.32
C LEU A 58 -1.59 16.75 -14.72
N PRO A 59 -1.56 15.50 -15.18
CA PRO A 59 -2.24 14.42 -14.47
C PRO A 59 -1.61 14.18 -13.09
N VAL A 60 -2.41 13.72 -12.15
CA VAL A 60 -1.96 13.45 -10.79
C VAL A 60 -2.04 11.96 -10.47
N THR A 61 -1.00 11.44 -9.85
CA THR A 61 -0.96 10.09 -9.28
C THR A 61 -0.63 10.17 -7.79
N VAL A 62 -1.54 9.69 -6.93
CA VAL A 62 -1.31 9.67 -5.48
C VAL A 62 -0.82 8.28 -5.05
N ILE A 63 0.26 8.25 -4.29
CA ILE A 63 0.91 7.02 -3.82
C ILE A 63 1.10 7.08 -2.29
N GLY A 64 0.73 6.01 -1.60
CA GLY A 64 1.02 5.83 -0.18
C GLY A 64 2.43 5.25 0.07
N GLY A 65 2.51 4.09 0.71
CA GLY A 65 3.77 3.42 1.04
C GLY A 65 4.56 2.81 -0.13
N GLY A 66 3.96 2.69 -1.32
CA GLY A 66 4.59 2.07 -2.48
C GLY A 66 4.90 0.58 -2.30
N SER A 67 4.17 -0.12 -1.43
CA SER A 67 4.47 -1.50 -1.03
C SER A 67 3.75 -2.58 -1.85
N ASN A 68 2.83 -2.18 -2.72
CA ASN A 68 2.08 -3.07 -3.63
C ASN A 68 2.12 -2.57 -5.07
N LEU A 69 3.19 -1.85 -5.46
CA LEU A 69 3.28 -1.20 -6.76
C LEU A 69 4.43 -1.76 -7.59
N LEU A 70 4.14 -1.96 -8.88
CA LEU A 70 5.11 -2.09 -9.95
C LEU A 70 5.02 -0.83 -10.82
N VAL A 71 6.04 0.01 -10.80
CA VAL A 71 6.10 1.21 -11.64
C VAL A 71 6.80 0.88 -12.93
N GLY A 72 6.21 1.25 -14.06
CA GLY A 72 6.76 1.02 -15.39
C GLY A 72 8.13 1.65 -15.62
N ASP A 73 8.88 1.08 -16.56
CA ASP A 73 10.30 1.47 -16.79
C ASP A 73 10.45 2.88 -17.34
N ARG A 74 9.46 3.40 -18.06
CA ARG A 74 9.42 4.79 -18.51
C ARG A 74 8.88 5.77 -17.47
N GLY A 75 8.40 5.27 -16.31
CA GLY A 75 8.01 6.08 -15.17
C GLY A 75 6.57 6.59 -15.22
N ILE A 76 6.31 7.70 -14.55
CA ILE A 76 4.96 8.26 -14.37
C ILE A 76 4.93 9.70 -14.92
N ARG A 77 4.01 9.96 -15.84
CA ARG A 77 3.78 11.30 -16.39
C ARG A 77 2.99 12.15 -15.40
N GLY A 78 3.31 13.44 -15.35
CA GLY A 78 2.66 14.42 -14.49
C GLY A 78 3.21 14.47 -13.05
N LEU A 79 2.34 14.79 -12.09
CA LEU A 79 2.70 14.94 -10.69
C LEU A 79 2.41 13.68 -9.88
N VAL A 80 3.44 13.12 -9.26
CA VAL A 80 3.29 12.09 -8.22
C VAL A 80 3.26 12.75 -6.83
N ILE A 81 2.23 12.48 -6.06
CA ILE A 81 2.08 12.94 -4.68
C ILE A 81 2.24 11.76 -3.73
N LEU A 82 3.25 11.80 -2.87
CA LEU A 82 3.48 10.80 -1.84
C LEU A 82 2.75 11.18 -0.56
N VAL A 83 1.75 10.37 -0.18
CA VAL A 83 0.98 10.54 1.07
C VAL A 83 1.47 9.53 2.09
N ARG A 84 2.51 9.90 2.84
CA ARG A 84 3.07 9.07 3.92
C ARG A 84 3.79 9.92 4.96
N ALA A 85 3.70 9.53 6.23
CA ALA A 85 4.39 10.15 7.35
C ALA A 85 5.13 9.10 8.19
N PRO A 86 6.21 9.45 8.90
CA PRO A 86 6.79 8.58 9.92
C PRO A 86 5.83 8.43 11.11
N GLY A 87 5.82 7.26 11.75
CA GLY A 87 4.90 6.98 12.87
C GLY A 87 5.03 7.96 14.04
N SER A 88 6.24 8.46 14.31
CA SER A 88 6.49 9.47 15.35
C SER A 88 5.84 10.83 15.10
N ALA A 89 5.48 11.14 13.85
CA ALA A 89 4.77 12.38 13.50
C ALA A 89 3.24 12.27 13.69
N LEU A 90 2.75 11.12 14.13
CA LEU A 90 1.31 10.82 14.26
C LEU A 90 0.78 10.98 15.68
N ASP A 91 1.67 11.17 16.66
CA ASP A 91 1.28 11.42 18.03
C ASP A 91 0.43 12.72 18.08
N GLY A 92 -0.81 12.58 18.56
CA GLY A 92 -1.80 13.67 18.57
C GLY A 92 -2.60 13.85 17.25
N GLN A 93 -2.37 13.05 16.21
CA GLN A 93 -3.16 13.11 14.97
C GLN A 93 -4.26 12.03 14.89
N VAL A 94 -4.31 11.12 15.86
CA VAL A 94 -5.36 10.11 15.97
C VAL A 94 -6.43 10.60 16.92
N ASP A 95 -7.64 10.75 16.43
CA ASP A 95 -8.79 11.06 17.28
C ASP A 95 -9.29 9.76 17.91
N ILE A 96 -9.45 9.77 19.24
CA ILE A 96 -9.82 8.58 20.00
C ILE A 96 -11.02 8.90 20.87
N VAL A 97 -12.08 8.14 20.70
CA VAL A 97 -13.25 8.17 21.58
C VAL A 97 -13.43 6.76 22.15
N VAL A 98 -13.54 6.65 23.46
CA VAL A 98 -13.77 5.36 24.15
C VAL A 98 -15.14 5.39 24.82
N GLU A 99 -16.03 4.51 24.39
CA GLU A 99 -17.39 4.38 24.91
C GLU A 99 -17.68 2.90 25.22
N ALA A 100 -18.21 2.62 26.39
CA ALA A 100 -18.53 1.25 26.86
C ALA A 100 -17.37 0.25 26.65
N GLY A 101 -16.11 0.68 26.81
CA GLY A 101 -14.91 -0.13 26.62
C GLY A 101 -14.48 -0.34 25.16
N ARG A 102 -15.27 0.09 24.18
CA ARG A 102 -14.89 0.07 22.75
C ARG A 102 -14.17 1.35 22.39
N ALA A 103 -13.16 1.25 21.54
CA ALA A 103 -12.42 2.41 21.06
C ALA A 103 -12.80 2.72 19.60
N ARG A 104 -13.22 3.94 19.34
CA ARG A 104 -13.38 4.48 17.98
C ARG A 104 -12.18 5.35 17.69
N LEU A 105 -11.40 4.97 16.68
CA LEU A 105 -10.15 5.63 16.28
C LEU A 105 -10.29 6.18 14.87
N THR A 106 -10.08 7.48 14.70
CA THR A 106 -9.94 8.10 13.36
C THR A 106 -8.47 8.35 13.09
N VAL A 107 -7.92 7.59 12.13
CA VAL A 107 -6.49 7.50 11.86
C VAL A 107 -6.17 8.14 10.51
N PRO A 108 -5.13 8.98 10.40
CA PRO A 108 -4.69 9.52 9.12
C PRO A 108 -4.25 8.42 8.13
N ALA A 109 -4.63 8.55 6.87
CA ALA A 109 -4.30 7.59 5.82
C ALA A 109 -2.80 7.39 5.59
N GLN A 110 -1.99 8.40 5.93
CA GLN A 110 -0.52 8.38 5.85
C GLN A 110 0.15 7.56 6.95
N ALA A 111 -0.58 7.14 7.98
CA ALA A 111 -0.05 6.38 9.10
C ALA A 111 0.49 5.02 8.62
N PRO A 112 1.71 4.60 9.05
CA PRO A 112 2.19 3.26 8.76
C PRO A 112 1.24 2.21 9.35
N ILE A 113 0.80 1.25 8.53
CA ILE A 113 -0.16 0.23 8.97
C ILE A 113 0.42 -0.65 10.10
N SER A 114 1.72 -0.95 10.05
CA SER A 114 2.39 -1.69 11.13
C SER A 114 2.39 -0.94 12.45
N TRP A 115 2.57 0.39 12.42
CA TRP A 115 2.46 1.23 13.61
C TRP A 115 1.05 1.14 14.20
N LEU A 116 0.00 1.21 13.37
CA LEU A 116 -1.38 1.11 13.84
C LEU A 116 -1.66 -0.21 14.57
N GLY A 117 -1.17 -1.35 14.04
CA GLY A 117 -1.30 -2.65 14.71
C GLY A 117 -0.65 -2.69 16.09
N HIS A 118 0.56 -2.14 16.25
CA HIS A 118 1.22 -2.03 17.55
C HIS A 118 0.55 -0.99 18.46
N PHE A 119 0.11 0.14 17.90
CA PHE A 119 -0.54 1.22 18.63
C PHE A 119 -1.83 0.77 19.32
N THR A 120 -2.69 0.05 18.61
CA THR A 120 -3.95 -0.48 19.13
C THR A 120 -3.72 -1.60 20.15
N ALA A 121 -2.86 -2.56 19.83
CA ALA A 121 -2.51 -3.66 20.73
C ALA A 121 -1.96 -3.17 22.08
N SER A 122 -1.07 -2.17 22.06
CA SER A 122 -0.47 -1.60 23.28
C SER A 122 -1.47 -0.84 24.17
N ARG A 123 -2.66 -0.55 23.65
CA ARG A 123 -3.75 0.12 24.37
C ARG A 123 -4.88 -0.83 24.80
N GLY A 124 -4.75 -2.13 24.49
CA GLY A 124 -5.78 -3.11 24.80
C GLY A 124 -6.99 -3.05 23.86
N TRP A 125 -6.80 -2.59 22.62
CA TRP A 125 -7.85 -2.59 21.60
C TRP A 125 -7.58 -3.65 20.55
N ALA A 126 -8.47 -4.65 20.50
CA ALA A 126 -8.31 -5.85 19.69
C ALA A 126 -8.78 -5.64 18.24
N GLY A 127 -8.19 -6.42 17.30
CA GLY A 127 -8.68 -6.57 15.93
C GLY A 127 -7.73 -6.07 14.84
N LEU A 128 -6.66 -5.34 15.18
CA LEU A 128 -5.66 -4.87 14.21
C LEU A 128 -4.24 -5.41 14.47
N GLU A 129 -4.06 -6.38 15.37
CA GLU A 129 -2.74 -6.96 15.71
C GLU A 129 -2.07 -7.61 14.50
N TRP A 130 -2.89 -8.15 13.59
CA TRP A 130 -2.44 -8.77 12.34
C TRP A 130 -1.66 -7.81 11.43
N ALA A 131 -1.89 -6.49 11.59
CA ALA A 131 -1.23 -5.45 10.80
C ALA A 131 0.23 -5.22 11.23
N ALA A 132 0.63 -5.70 12.41
CA ALA A 132 2.00 -5.56 12.91
C ALA A 132 3.02 -6.19 11.96
N GLY A 133 4.00 -5.40 11.55
CA GLY A 133 5.03 -5.80 10.60
C GLY A 133 4.63 -5.73 9.11
N LEU A 134 3.40 -5.30 8.76
CA LEU A 134 3.04 -5.06 7.37
C LEU A 134 3.66 -3.75 6.86
N PRO A 135 4.21 -3.74 5.65
CA PRO A 135 4.64 -2.50 5.00
C PRO A 135 3.43 -1.72 4.46
N GLY A 136 3.63 -0.42 4.24
CA GLY A 136 2.62 0.46 3.66
C GLY A 136 1.95 1.37 4.68
N VAL A 137 0.90 2.06 4.24
CA VAL A 137 0.13 3.03 5.03
C VAL A 137 -1.35 2.67 5.07
N VAL A 138 -2.06 3.21 6.06
CA VAL A 138 -3.49 2.95 6.30
C VAL A 138 -4.33 3.19 5.04
N GLY A 139 -4.14 4.30 4.33
CA GLY A 139 -4.91 4.59 3.10
C GLY A 139 -4.73 3.53 2.02
N GLY A 140 -3.48 3.12 1.75
CA GLY A 140 -3.20 2.04 0.80
C GLY A 140 -3.74 0.68 1.27
N ALA A 141 -3.70 0.41 2.58
CA ALA A 141 -4.26 -0.80 3.17
C ALA A 141 -5.79 -0.85 3.03
N VAL A 142 -6.49 0.28 3.23
CA VAL A 142 -7.93 0.40 2.99
C VAL A 142 -8.27 0.17 1.52
N VAL A 143 -7.60 0.86 0.60
CA VAL A 143 -7.85 0.71 -0.86
C VAL A 143 -7.73 -0.74 -1.31
N ASN A 144 -6.77 -1.48 -0.77
CA ASN A 144 -6.54 -2.89 -1.12
C ASN A 144 -7.31 -3.89 -0.22
N ASN A 145 -8.09 -3.45 0.75
CA ASN A 145 -8.59 -4.28 1.84
C ASN A 145 -7.50 -5.24 2.33
N ALA A 146 -6.36 -4.68 2.75
CA ALA A 146 -5.21 -5.46 3.19
C ALA A 146 -5.56 -6.33 4.39
N GLY A 147 -4.97 -7.51 4.46
CA GLY A 147 -5.19 -8.42 5.58
C GLY A 147 -4.10 -9.48 5.70
N ALA A 148 -3.99 -10.06 6.88
CA ALA A 148 -3.09 -11.15 7.21
C ALA A 148 -3.59 -11.89 8.46
N HIS A 149 -3.17 -13.14 8.63
CA HIS A 149 -3.46 -13.93 9.84
C HIS A 149 -4.96 -14.02 10.19
N GLY A 150 -5.84 -14.01 9.17
CA GLY A 150 -7.29 -14.11 9.33
C GLY A 150 -8.02 -12.80 9.61
N GLY A 151 -7.33 -11.66 9.70
CA GLY A 151 -7.95 -10.34 9.80
C GLY A 151 -7.72 -9.50 8.54
N GLU A 152 -8.59 -8.53 8.29
CA GLU A 152 -8.50 -7.56 7.20
C GLU A 152 -9.02 -6.18 7.60
N MET A 153 -8.71 -5.17 6.78
CA MET A 153 -9.05 -3.78 7.10
C MET A 153 -10.55 -3.57 7.31
N ALA A 154 -11.38 -4.21 6.47
CA ALA A 154 -12.83 -4.06 6.51
C ALA A 154 -13.49 -4.63 7.78
N ASP A 155 -12.84 -5.53 8.53
CA ASP A 155 -13.43 -6.16 9.71
C ASP A 155 -13.84 -5.14 10.79
N HIS A 156 -13.06 -4.09 10.94
CA HIS A 156 -13.24 -3.07 11.98
C HIS A 156 -13.40 -1.65 11.43
N LEU A 157 -13.42 -1.49 10.11
CA LEU A 157 -13.63 -0.19 9.46
C LEU A 157 -15.09 0.25 9.66
N VAL A 158 -15.29 1.51 10.03
CA VAL A 158 -16.62 2.14 10.19
C VAL A 158 -16.88 3.13 9.06
N SER A 159 -15.93 4.02 8.80
CA SER A 159 -16.07 5.08 7.79
C SER A 159 -14.73 5.57 7.28
N LEU A 160 -14.78 6.31 6.19
CA LEU A 160 -13.65 6.94 5.52
C LEU A 160 -13.94 8.41 5.27
N GLU A 161 -12.94 9.24 5.44
CA GLU A 161 -12.88 10.58 4.85
C GLU A 161 -12.08 10.52 3.57
N LEU A 162 -12.67 10.95 2.46
CA LEU A 162 -12.09 10.91 1.13
C LEU A 162 -12.01 12.31 0.53
N LEU A 163 -10.91 12.64 -0.09
CA LEU A 163 -10.80 13.81 -0.95
C LEU A 163 -11.19 13.43 -2.37
N ASP A 164 -12.17 14.15 -2.93
CA ASP A 164 -12.47 14.15 -4.34
C ASP A 164 -11.44 15.02 -5.08
N LEU A 165 -10.62 14.42 -5.93
CA LEU A 165 -9.57 15.14 -6.65
C LEU A 165 -10.12 16.06 -7.76
N VAL A 166 -11.36 15.84 -8.19
CA VAL A 166 -12.03 16.67 -9.22
C VAL A 166 -12.70 17.87 -8.56
N GLU A 167 -13.53 17.60 -7.54
CA GLU A 167 -14.31 18.65 -6.86
C GLU A 167 -13.50 19.36 -5.75
N LYS A 168 -12.33 18.84 -5.40
CA LYS A 168 -11.45 19.30 -4.30
C LYS A 168 -12.21 19.45 -2.98
N SER A 169 -13.14 18.53 -2.74
CA SER A 169 -14.00 18.51 -1.56
C SER A 169 -13.84 17.22 -0.78
N VAL A 170 -13.98 17.31 0.55
CA VAL A 170 -13.95 16.15 1.43
C VAL A 170 -15.35 15.56 1.55
N THR A 171 -15.45 14.24 1.41
CA THR A 171 -16.70 13.50 1.61
C THR A 171 -16.47 12.33 2.56
N GLN A 172 -17.53 11.96 3.27
CA GLN A 172 -17.50 10.80 4.15
C GLN A 172 -18.25 9.63 3.50
N TRP A 173 -17.59 8.45 3.54
CA TRP A 173 -18.19 7.20 3.12
C TRP A 173 -18.31 6.26 4.31
N ASP A 174 -19.47 5.62 4.43
CA ASP A 174 -19.62 4.48 5.32
C ASP A 174 -18.91 3.26 4.73
N ARG A 175 -18.56 2.30 5.59
CA ARG A 175 -17.89 1.05 5.23
C ARG A 175 -18.56 0.34 4.05
N ASP A 176 -19.89 0.27 4.04
CA ASP A 176 -20.63 -0.53 3.05
C ASP A 176 -20.41 -0.01 1.62
N ARG A 177 -20.23 1.31 1.46
CA ARG A 177 -19.93 1.91 0.16
C ARG A 177 -18.57 1.48 -0.42
N LEU A 178 -17.68 0.96 0.42
CA LEU A 178 -16.37 0.45 -0.01
C LEU A 178 -16.47 -0.88 -0.76
N GLU A 179 -17.58 -1.63 -0.58
CA GLU A 179 -17.79 -2.96 -1.17
C GLU A 179 -16.56 -3.88 -1.01
N ALA A 180 -16.01 -3.88 0.20
CA ALA A 180 -14.78 -4.59 0.49
C ALA A 180 -14.94 -6.11 0.32
N ARG A 181 -14.01 -6.72 -0.42
CA ARG A 181 -13.85 -8.15 -0.62
C ARG A 181 -12.38 -8.52 -0.47
N TYR A 182 -12.06 -9.79 -0.53
CA TYR A 182 -10.67 -10.26 -0.45
C TYR A 182 -9.78 -9.51 -1.45
N ARG A 183 -8.82 -8.71 -0.96
CA ARG A 183 -7.87 -7.88 -1.74
C ARG A 183 -8.52 -6.92 -2.74
N SER A 184 -9.74 -6.48 -2.45
CA SER A 184 -10.56 -5.72 -3.39
C SER A 184 -11.45 -4.70 -2.68
N THR A 185 -11.56 -3.51 -3.28
CA THR A 185 -12.54 -2.48 -2.96
C THR A 185 -12.91 -1.73 -4.23
N VAL A 186 -14.01 -0.95 -4.20
CA VAL A 186 -14.36 -0.07 -5.32
C VAL A 186 -13.27 0.95 -5.62
N LEU A 187 -12.53 1.42 -4.60
CA LEU A 187 -11.42 2.36 -4.77
C LEU A 187 -10.21 1.75 -5.50
N LYS A 188 -10.00 0.44 -5.40
CA LYS A 188 -8.89 -0.25 -6.09
C LYS A 188 -9.10 -0.30 -7.60
N PHE A 189 -10.35 -0.53 -8.03
CA PHE A 189 -10.71 -0.69 -9.44
C PHE A 189 -11.19 0.59 -10.10
N GLU A 190 -11.11 1.71 -9.40
CA GLU A 190 -11.41 3.00 -9.98
C GLU A 190 -10.50 3.29 -11.20
N PRO A 191 -11.07 3.80 -12.33
CA PRO A 191 -10.27 4.18 -13.49
C PRO A 191 -9.19 5.21 -13.13
N ARG A 192 -8.07 5.15 -13.86
CA ARG A 192 -6.99 6.12 -13.68
C ARG A 192 -7.13 7.30 -14.64
N PRO A 193 -6.79 8.53 -14.21
CA PRO A 193 -6.37 8.90 -12.85
C PRO A 193 -7.51 8.70 -11.84
N ARG A 194 -7.19 8.20 -10.65
CA ARG A 194 -8.17 7.97 -9.60
C ARG A 194 -8.79 9.29 -9.13
N ARG A 195 -10.08 9.27 -8.87
CA ARG A 195 -10.84 10.41 -8.35
C ARG A 195 -10.70 10.58 -6.83
N TRP A 196 -10.58 9.46 -6.10
CA TRP A 196 -10.69 9.46 -4.65
C TRP A 196 -9.35 9.18 -3.97
N VAL A 197 -9.02 9.97 -2.95
CA VAL A 197 -7.89 9.75 -2.06
C VAL A 197 -8.39 9.62 -0.63
N VAL A 198 -8.03 8.53 0.04
CA VAL A 198 -8.33 8.35 1.47
C VAL A 198 -7.50 9.34 2.27
N LEU A 199 -8.16 10.19 3.08
CA LEU A 199 -7.52 11.12 4.01
C LEU A 199 -7.44 10.51 5.41
N ARG A 200 -8.55 9.90 5.88
CA ARG A 200 -8.65 9.30 7.21
C ARG A 200 -9.53 8.04 7.15
N ALA A 201 -9.26 7.12 8.06
CA ALA A 201 -10.08 5.92 8.24
C ALA A 201 -10.48 5.79 9.72
N THR A 202 -11.77 5.55 9.97
CA THR A 202 -12.31 5.36 11.32
C THR A 202 -12.54 3.88 11.56
N PHE A 203 -11.97 3.37 12.64
CA PHE A 203 -12.12 1.98 13.10
C PHE A 203 -12.86 1.94 14.42
N GLU A 204 -13.62 0.87 14.65
CA GLU A 204 -14.21 0.56 15.95
C GLU A 204 -13.68 -0.76 16.46
N LEU A 205 -12.95 -0.72 17.58
CA LEU A 205 -12.21 -1.85 18.12
C LEU A 205 -12.78 -2.25 19.48
N PRO A 206 -13.03 -3.56 19.72
CA PRO A 206 -13.41 -4.08 21.03
C PRO A 206 -12.22 -4.03 22.00
N PRO A 207 -12.50 -4.00 23.32
CA PRO A 207 -11.45 -4.19 24.33
C PRO A 207 -10.89 -5.61 24.30
N GLY A 208 -9.64 -5.74 24.73
CA GLY A 208 -8.95 -7.02 24.92
C GLY A 208 -7.83 -6.91 25.94
N GLU A 209 -7.26 -8.03 26.32
CA GLU A 209 -6.16 -8.07 27.27
C GLU A 209 -4.88 -7.54 26.63
N ARG A 210 -4.39 -6.41 27.14
CA ARG A 210 -3.27 -5.64 26.56
C ARG A 210 -2.02 -6.50 26.37
N GLU A 211 -1.68 -7.33 27.34
CA GLU A 211 -0.49 -8.18 27.30
C GLU A 211 -0.61 -9.23 26.19
N GLU A 212 -1.77 -9.88 26.08
CA GLU A 212 -2.04 -10.85 25.02
C GLU A 212 -2.00 -10.22 23.63
N LEU A 213 -2.65 -9.05 23.44
CA LEU A 213 -2.68 -8.36 22.17
C LEU A 213 -1.28 -7.92 21.74
N THR A 214 -0.48 -7.39 22.67
CA THR A 214 0.91 -6.98 22.41
C THR A 214 1.77 -8.20 22.05
N ALA A 215 1.63 -9.31 22.76
CA ALA A 215 2.33 -10.56 22.44
C ALA A 215 1.92 -11.11 21.07
N ARG A 216 0.63 -11.04 20.72
CA ARG A 216 0.09 -11.47 19.42
C ARG A 216 0.65 -10.62 18.28
N ALA A 217 0.62 -9.29 18.41
CA ALA A 217 1.20 -8.38 17.42
C ALA A 217 2.71 -8.64 17.22
N ALA A 218 3.46 -8.84 18.32
CA ALA A 218 4.87 -9.17 18.24
C ALA A 218 5.13 -10.52 17.56
N SER A 219 4.29 -11.53 17.84
CA SER A 219 4.38 -12.86 17.23
C SER A 219 4.16 -12.81 15.72
N TYR A 220 3.15 -12.06 15.25
CA TYR A 220 2.87 -11.88 13.82
C TYR A 220 4.02 -11.16 13.10
N ALA A 221 4.54 -10.08 13.70
CA ALA A 221 5.71 -9.40 13.15
C ALA A 221 6.95 -10.31 13.10
N GLN A 222 7.16 -11.15 14.11
CA GLN A 222 8.26 -12.12 14.15
C GLN A 222 8.07 -13.21 13.08
N TRP A 223 6.85 -13.76 12.97
CA TRP A 223 6.53 -14.77 11.95
C TRP A 223 6.82 -14.24 10.55
N ARG A 224 6.41 -13.01 10.23
CA ARG A 224 6.70 -12.39 8.93
C ARG A 224 8.20 -12.31 8.64
N ARG A 225 9.00 -11.87 9.60
CA ARG A 225 10.47 -11.82 9.45
C ARG A 225 11.09 -13.20 9.18
N ARG A 226 10.47 -14.26 9.72
CA ARG A 226 10.94 -15.65 9.51
C ARG A 226 10.43 -16.25 8.21
N ALA A 227 9.16 -16.05 7.87
CA ALA A 227 8.47 -16.70 6.75
C ALA A 227 8.64 -15.96 5.41
N GLN A 228 8.79 -14.64 5.45
CA GLN A 228 8.92 -13.83 4.24
C GLN A 228 10.39 -13.52 3.92
N PRO A 229 10.73 -13.38 2.63
CA PRO A 229 12.08 -13.04 2.24
C PRO A 229 12.45 -11.61 2.67
N THR A 230 13.73 -11.41 2.89
CA THR A 230 14.36 -10.09 3.00
C THR A 230 14.76 -9.60 1.61
N GLY A 231 14.70 -8.29 1.37
CA GLY A 231 15.07 -7.70 0.09
C GLY A 231 13.99 -6.83 -0.52
N ALA A 232 14.31 -6.21 -1.66
CA ALA A 232 13.40 -5.35 -2.38
C ALA A 232 12.31 -6.19 -3.07
N CYS A 233 11.05 -6.04 -2.63
CA CYS A 233 9.89 -6.76 -3.15
C CYS A 233 8.61 -5.93 -2.94
N ALA A 234 7.54 -6.31 -3.62
CA ALA A 234 6.20 -5.70 -3.48
C ALA A 234 5.22 -6.56 -2.65
N GLY A 235 5.72 -7.45 -1.80
CA GLY A 235 4.88 -8.43 -1.09
C GLY A 235 4.51 -9.62 -1.97
N SER A 236 3.32 -10.18 -1.74
CA SER A 236 2.76 -11.24 -2.59
C SER A 236 2.45 -10.72 -3.97
N VAL A 237 2.91 -11.42 -5.00
CA VAL A 237 2.70 -11.01 -6.40
C VAL A 237 1.33 -11.43 -6.91
N PHE A 238 0.81 -12.58 -6.48
CA PHE A 238 -0.48 -13.10 -6.90
C PHE A 238 -1.45 -13.21 -5.73
N MET A 239 -2.72 -13.00 -6.01
CA MET A 239 -3.81 -13.36 -5.10
C MET A 239 -3.85 -14.89 -4.92
N ASN A 240 -4.29 -15.33 -3.74
CA ASN A 240 -4.58 -16.76 -3.55
C ASN A 240 -5.86 -17.13 -4.31
N PRO A 241 -5.81 -18.13 -5.20
CA PRO A 241 -7.00 -18.63 -5.87
C PRO A 241 -7.92 -19.37 -4.87
N PRO A 242 -9.22 -19.53 -5.18
CA PRO A 242 -10.15 -20.28 -4.33
C PRO A 242 -9.62 -21.69 -4.01
N GLY A 243 -9.56 -22.02 -2.71
CA GLY A 243 -9.15 -23.35 -2.24
C GLY A 243 -7.65 -23.67 -2.33
N ALA A 244 -6.79 -22.72 -2.75
CA ALA A 244 -5.36 -22.94 -2.86
C ALA A 244 -4.53 -21.70 -2.47
N TYR A 245 -3.24 -21.90 -2.25
CA TYR A 245 -2.27 -20.82 -1.99
C TYR A 245 -1.34 -20.64 -3.19
N ALA A 246 -1.30 -19.44 -3.76
CA ALA A 246 -0.46 -19.14 -4.93
C ALA A 246 1.02 -19.51 -4.68
N GLY A 247 1.55 -19.17 -3.49
CA GLY A 247 2.93 -19.52 -3.15
C GLY A 247 3.21 -21.03 -3.14
N TYR A 248 2.26 -21.83 -2.68
CA TYR A 248 2.36 -23.29 -2.71
C TYR A 248 2.32 -23.84 -4.14
N LEU A 249 1.41 -23.35 -4.99
CA LEU A 249 1.34 -23.76 -6.40
C LEU A 249 2.64 -23.46 -7.15
N ILE A 250 3.21 -22.26 -6.94
CA ILE A 250 4.49 -21.85 -7.53
C ILE A 250 5.62 -22.76 -7.06
N GLU A 251 5.66 -23.13 -5.77
CA GLU A 251 6.63 -24.05 -5.20
C GLU A 251 6.46 -25.47 -5.80
N GLN A 252 5.27 -26.00 -5.86
CA GLN A 252 4.97 -27.30 -6.46
C GLN A 252 5.27 -27.34 -7.98
N ALA A 253 5.19 -26.19 -8.64
CA ALA A 253 5.63 -26.04 -10.02
C ALA A 253 7.17 -26.03 -10.17
N GLY A 254 7.94 -26.03 -9.05
CA GLY A 254 9.39 -26.01 -9.08
C GLY A 254 10.00 -24.65 -9.49
N LEU A 255 9.24 -23.55 -9.28
CA LEU A 255 9.60 -22.22 -9.77
C LEU A 255 10.32 -21.35 -8.74
N LYS A 256 10.54 -21.80 -7.50
CA LYS A 256 11.42 -21.11 -6.55
C LYS A 256 12.81 -20.95 -7.15
N GLY A 257 13.43 -19.80 -6.98
CA GLY A 257 14.73 -19.46 -7.58
C GLY A 257 14.68 -19.14 -9.08
N ARG A 258 13.55 -19.33 -9.76
CA ARG A 258 13.43 -18.96 -11.18
C ARG A 258 13.67 -17.47 -11.35
N GLN A 259 14.53 -17.13 -12.28
CA GLN A 259 14.94 -15.74 -12.54
C GLN A 259 14.67 -15.35 -14.00
N VAL A 260 14.24 -14.09 -14.18
CA VAL A 260 14.15 -13.41 -15.48
C VAL A 260 14.79 -12.04 -15.32
N GLY A 261 15.78 -11.72 -16.12
CA GLY A 261 16.54 -10.49 -15.99
C GLY A 261 17.03 -10.26 -14.54
N GLY A 262 16.69 -9.13 -13.97
CA GLY A 262 17.06 -8.75 -12.60
C GLY A 262 16.06 -9.16 -11.52
N VAL A 263 15.03 -9.95 -11.81
CA VAL A 263 14.03 -10.38 -10.83
C VAL A 263 14.02 -11.89 -10.65
N ARG A 264 13.86 -12.36 -9.42
CA ARG A 264 13.88 -13.78 -9.06
C ARG A 264 12.75 -14.15 -8.09
N VAL A 265 12.12 -15.31 -8.30
CA VAL A 265 11.23 -15.91 -7.29
C VAL A 265 12.02 -16.25 -6.05
N SER A 266 11.54 -15.82 -4.89
CA SER A 266 12.21 -16.09 -3.62
C SER A 266 12.30 -17.59 -3.32
N GLU A 267 13.48 -18.03 -2.86
CA GLU A 267 13.66 -19.39 -2.34
C GLU A 267 12.88 -19.65 -1.05
N ARG A 268 12.55 -18.59 -0.31
CA ARG A 268 11.83 -18.70 0.96
C ARG A 268 10.31 -18.78 0.78
N HIS A 269 9.75 -18.03 -0.19
CA HIS A 269 8.31 -17.95 -0.38
C HIS A 269 7.98 -17.79 -1.86
N GLY A 270 7.32 -18.78 -2.47
CA GLY A 270 7.05 -18.83 -3.91
C GLY A 270 6.26 -17.63 -4.47
N ASN A 271 5.44 -16.97 -3.66
CA ASN A 271 4.64 -15.82 -4.09
C ASN A 271 5.35 -14.46 -3.91
N PHE A 272 6.67 -14.45 -3.67
CA PHE A 272 7.46 -13.21 -3.53
C PHE A 272 8.54 -13.16 -4.61
N PHE A 273 8.58 -12.05 -5.32
CA PHE A 273 9.64 -11.76 -6.28
C PHE A 273 10.63 -10.77 -5.67
N ILE A 274 11.91 -11.05 -5.84
CA ILE A 274 13.00 -10.24 -5.29
C ILE A 274 13.75 -9.55 -6.43
N ASN A 275 13.86 -8.25 -6.33
CA ASN A 275 14.77 -7.46 -7.15
C ASN A 275 16.21 -7.76 -6.70
N THR A 276 17.01 -8.29 -7.58
CA THR A 276 18.41 -8.68 -7.31
C THR A 276 19.40 -7.53 -7.48
N GLY A 277 18.91 -6.30 -7.77
CA GLY A 277 19.70 -5.07 -7.85
C GLY A 277 19.45 -4.24 -9.11
N ASN A 278 19.07 -4.86 -10.21
CA ASN A 278 18.89 -4.22 -11.52
C ASN A 278 17.62 -4.68 -12.26
N ALA A 279 16.59 -5.10 -11.52
CA ALA A 279 15.33 -5.53 -12.10
C ALA A 279 14.59 -4.36 -12.78
N THR A 280 13.96 -4.66 -13.90
CA THR A 280 13.06 -3.77 -14.63
C THR A 280 11.60 -4.20 -14.44
N ALA A 281 10.65 -3.32 -14.74
CA ALA A 281 9.23 -3.70 -14.76
C ALA A 281 8.95 -4.73 -15.87
N ALA A 282 9.67 -4.65 -16.98
CA ALA A 282 9.60 -5.64 -18.04
C ALA A 282 10.02 -7.04 -17.56
N ASP A 283 11.07 -7.15 -16.75
CA ASP A 283 11.51 -8.44 -16.16
C ASP A 283 10.41 -9.03 -15.26
N VAL A 284 9.77 -8.18 -14.44
CA VAL A 284 8.68 -8.61 -13.55
C VAL A 284 7.48 -9.12 -14.34
N ARG A 285 7.06 -8.39 -15.39
CA ARG A 285 5.96 -8.83 -16.28
C ARG A 285 6.28 -10.16 -16.94
N ALA A 286 7.50 -10.32 -17.45
CA ALA A 286 7.93 -11.58 -18.08
C ALA A 286 7.95 -12.75 -17.08
N LEU A 287 8.38 -12.52 -15.83
CA LEU A 287 8.34 -13.54 -14.79
C LEU A 287 6.90 -13.87 -14.34
N ILE A 288 6.00 -12.88 -14.26
CA ILE A 288 4.56 -13.09 -14.01
C ILE A 288 3.97 -14.00 -15.07
N ALA A 289 4.14 -13.68 -16.36
CA ALA A 289 3.62 -14.45 -17.47
C ALA A 289 4.15 -15.89 -17.47
N LEU A 290 5.45 -16.09 -17.27
CA LEU A 290 6.06 -17.42 -17.17
C LEU A 290 5.43 -18.25 -16.05
N ILE A 291 5.19 -17.63 -14.88
CA ILE A 291 4.61 -18.35 -13.74
C ILE A 291 3.13 -18.67 -13.97
N GLN A 292 2.37 -17.73 -14.55
CA GLN A 292 0.97 -17.96 -14.91
C GLN A 292 0.84 -19.15 -15.87
N ASP A 293 1.64 -19.16 -16.94
CA ASP A 293 1.64 -20.24 -17.94
C ASP A 293 2.00 -21.59 -17.32
N GLU A 294 3.05 -21.66 -16.50
CA GLU A 294 3.50 -22.92 -15.93
C GLU A 294 2.53 -23.46 -14.87
N VAL A 295 1.96 -22.59 -14.02
CA VAL A 295 0.97 -22.99 -13.01
C VAL A 295 -0.32 -23.43 -13.70
N PHE A 296 -0.79 -22.71 -14.72
CA PHE A 296 -1.96 -23.11 -15.50
C PHE A 296 -1.74 -24.45 -16.20
N ARG A 297 -0.60 -24.64 -16.85
CA ARG A 297 -0.26 -25.89 -17.53
C ARG A 297 -0.25 -27.10 -16.60
N ARG A 298 0.20 -26.95 -15.34
CA ARG A 298 0.32 -28.06 -14.37
C ARG A 298 -0.95 -28.32 -13.58
N PHE A 299 -1.67 -27.28 -13.21
CA PHE A 299 -2.77 -27.36 -12.24
C PHE A 299 -4.11 -26.91 -12.80
N GLY A 300 -4.17 -26.33 -14.01
CA GLY A 300 -5.39 -25.74 -14.56
C GLY A 300 -5.89 -24.51 -13.80
N ILE A 301 -5.03 -23.88 -12.99
CA ILE A 301 -5.39 -22.73 -12.14
C ILE A 301 -4.76 -21.46 -12.71
N GLU A 302 -5.60 -20.46 -12.98
CA GLU A 302 -5.14 -19.13 -13.38
C GLU A 302 -4.76 -18.30 -12.16
N LEU A 303 -3.52 -17.80 -12.11
CA LEU A 303 -3.05 -16.89 -11.08
C LEU A 303 -3.32 -15.44 -11.49
N VAL A 304 -3.96 -14.68 -10.60
CA VAL A 304 -4.28 -13.26 -10.81
C VAL A 304 -3.28 -12.40 -10.02
N PRO A 305 -2.60 -11.43 -10.67
CA PRO A 305 -1.71 -10.52 -9.96
C PRO A 305 -2.42 -9.71 -8.87
N GLU A 306 -1.80 -9.61 -7.68
CA GLU A 306 -2.23 -8.75 -6.57
C GLU A 306 -1.56 -7.39 -6.64
N ILE A 307 -0.29 -7.36 -7.11
CA ILE A 307 0.46 -6.12 -7.29
C ILE A 307 -0.19 -5.23 -8.36
N GLU A 308 -0.11 -3.93 -8.14
CA GLU A 308 -0.73 -2.94 -9.01
C GLU A 308 0.33 -2.29 -9.89
N GLU A 309 0.15 -2.40 -11.21
CA GLU A 309 1.02 -1.74 -12.18
C GLU A 309 0.56 -0.32 -12.46
N ILE A 310 1.50 0.63 -12.47
CA ILE A 310 1.27 2.05 -12.76
C ILE A 310 2.39 2.63 -13.63
N GLY A 311 2.07 3.74 -14.30
CA GLY A 311 3.03 4.43 -15.18
C GLY A 311 3.12 3.77 -16.55
N GLU A 312 4.12 4.20 -17.31
CA GLU A 312 4.36 3.78 -18.68
C GLU A 312 5.36 2.61 -18.74
N ALA A 313 5.07 1.66 -19.62
CA ALA A 313 5.88 0.46 -19.83
C ALA A 313 7.22 0.76 -20.51
#